data_290a093b60ebd4f00547540d6350561a
#
_entry.id   290a093b60ebd4f00547540d6350561a
#
_cell.length_a   1.000
_cell.length_b   1.000
_cell.length_c   1.000
_cell.angle_alpha   90.00
_cell.angle_beta   90.00
_cell.angle_gamma   90.00
#
_symmetry.space_group_name_H-M   'P 1'
#
loop_
_entity.id
_entity.type
_entity.pdbx_description
1 polymer ?
#
loop_
_entity_poly.entity_id
_entity_poly.type
_entity_poly.pdbx_seq_one_letter_code
_entity_poly.pdbx_strand_id
1 'polypeptide(L)'
;MKKIIPCLLALTLALTLVLSGCGQDSYTTTLSADKVADKLLEVLSGRYHGADADYISESRFGANYRDLTEKCYDHIILLSDDEETNIDQIGVFHVINKSDVSGVADAVTSFVEAEKLRLRDLLTSYNPGELPKLDQAQVKVCGTYVFYSFLSEAETSAAITALEQTLRA
;
A
#
# COMPACT_ATOMS: atom_id res chain seq x y z
N MET A 1 -38.45 51.47 10.73
CA MET A 1 -37.72 50.48 11.53
C MET A 1 -38.05 49.11 10.93
N LYS A 2 -37.24 48.69 9.96
CA LYS A 2 -37.54 47.50 9.11
C LYS A 2 -36.61 46.34 9.45
N LYS A 3 -37.24 45.26 9.73
CA LYS A 3 -36.83 43.89 9.93
C LYS A 3 -35.70 43.42 8.98
N ILE A 4 -34.55 43.07 9.56
CA ILE A 4 -33.47 42.34 8.89
C ILE A 4 -33.07 41.22 9.85
N ILE A 5 -33.81 40.15 9.91
CA ILE A 5 -33.42 38.88 10.48
C ILE A 5 -34.33 37.82 9.81
N PRO A 6 -33.95 37.24 8.69
CA PRO A 6 -33.89 35.79 8.59
C PRO A 6 -32.95 35.30 7.47
N CYS A 7 -31.74 35.77 7.39
CA CYS A 7 -30.78 35.22 6.39
C CYS A 7 -29.59 34.46 6.99
N LEU A 8 -29.53 34.36 8.32
CA LEU A 8 -28.38 33.72 8.97
C LEU A 8 -28.67 32.28 9.42
N LEU A 9 -29.85 31.72 9.15
CA LEU A 9 -30.21 30.36 9.55
C LEU A 9 -30.13 29.33 8.41
N ALA A 10 -29.81 29.75 7.20
CA ALA A 10 -29.76 28.85 6.02
C ALA A 10 -28.32 28.40 5.66
N LEU A 11 -27.28 28.90 6.33
CA LEU A 11 -25.90 28.59 6.01
C LEU A 11 -25.24 27.56 6.93
N THR A 12 -25.93 27.06 7.92
CA THR A 12 -25.41 26.04 8.86
C THR A 12 -25.87 24.62 8.58
N LEU A 13 -26.66 24.39 7.52
CA LEU A 13 -27.20 23.07 7.19
C LEU A 13 -26.52 22.38 6.00
N ALA A 14 -25.45 22.97 5.44
CA ALA A 14 -24.79 22.42 4.26
C ALA A 14 -23.40 21.80 4.54
N LEU A 15 -23.00 21.63 5.80
CA LEU A 15 -21.66 21.14 6.15
C LEU A 15 -21.68 19.78 6.88
N THR A 16 -22.74 18.99 6.74
CA THR A 16 -22.84 17.68 7.43
C THR A 16 -23.17 16.51 6.54
N LEU A 17 -22.75 16.51 5.29
CA LEU A 17 -23.00 15.35 4.42
C LEU A 17 -21.81 14.99 3.52
N VAL A 18 -20.61 14.88 4.08
CA VAL A 18 -19.53 14.12 3.44
C VAL A 18 -18.87 13.19 4.46
N LEU A 19 -19.70 12.54 5.26
CA LEU A 19 -19.37 11.25 5.83
C LEU A 19 -20.13 10.21 5.00
N SER A 20 -19.88 10.22 3.71
CA SER A 20 -20.32 9.16 2.81
C SER A 20 -19.65 7.88 3.26
N GLY A 21 -20.46 7.03 3.84
CA GLY A 21 -20.27 5.68 4.18
C GLY A 21 -19.00 5.02 3.63
N CYS A 22 -18.01 4.87 4.48
CA CYS A 22 -17.13 3.73 4.38
C CYS A 22 -18.07 2.53 4.49
N GLY A 23 -18.55 1.99 3.37
CA GLY A 23 -19.10 0.66 3.32
C GLY A 23 -18.04 -0.19 4.03
N GLN A 24 -18.44 -0.87 5.08
CA GLN A 24 -17.57 -1.79 5.79
C GLN A 24 -17.40 -2.98 4.87
N ASP A 25 -16.44 -2.85 3.91
CA ASP A 25 -16.08 -3.99 3.07
C ASP A 25 -15.64 -5.11 4.02
N SER A 26 -16.33 -6.21 3.94
CA SER A 26 -15.99 -7.41 4.71
C SER A 26 -14.84 -8.09 3.98
N TYR A 27 -13.67 -8.07 4.58
CA TYR A 27 -12.49 -8.74 4.04
C TYR A 27 -12.24 -10.06 4.76
N THR A 28 -11.85 -11.10 4.00
CA THR A 28 -11.36 -12.35 4.57
C THR A 28 -10.03 -12.14 5.28
N THR A 29 -9.75 -12.99 6.27
CA THR A 29 -8.47 -13.02 6.99
C THR A 29 -7.79 -14.40 6.89
N THR A 30 -8.23 -15.25 5.96
CA THR A 30 -7.85 -16.66 5.90
C THR A 30 -6.78 -16.98 4.86
N LEU A 31 -6.48 -16.04 3.96
CA LEU A 31 -5.48 -16.24 2.93
C LEU A 31 -4.09 -15.89 3.46
N SER A 32 -3.07 -16.69 3.11
CA SER A 32 -1.68 -16.31 3.34
C SER A 32 -1.26 -15.18 2.39
N ALA A 33 -0.22 -14.41 2.76
CA ALA A 33 0.34 -13.37 1.92
C ALA A 33 0.77 -13.92 0.55
N ASP A 34 1.34 -15.14 0.49
CA ASP A 34 1.70 -15.81 -0.76
C ASP A 34 0.49 -16.01 -1.67
N LYS A 35 -0.64 -16.48 -1.12
CA LYS A 35 -1.86 -16.69 -1.91
C LYS A 35 -2.46 -15.41 -2.44
N VAL A 36 -2.35 -14.33 -1.68
CA VAL A 36 -2.73 -13.00 -2.16
C VAL A 36 -1.78 -12.57 -3.27
N ALA A 37 -0.47 -12.70 -3.07
CA ALA A 37 0.54 -12.35 -4.07
C ALA A 37 0.38 -13.14 -5.38
N ASP A 38 0.09 -14.46 -5.32
CA ASP A 38 -0.23 -15.27 -6.48
C ASP A 38 -1.33 -14.63 -7.35
N LYS A 39 -2.38 -14.06 -6.69
CA LYS A 39 -3.47 -13.38 -7.40
C LYS A 39 -3.07 -12.02 -7.97
N LEU A 40 -2.16 -11.32 -7.31
CA LEU A 40 -1.63 -10.07 -7.86
C LEU A 40 -0.77 -10.34 -9.10
N LEU A 41 0.03 -11.40 -9.10
CA LEU A 41 0.85 -11.79 -10.24
C LEU A 41 0.04 -12.16 -11.51
N GLU A 42 -1.22 -12.61 -11.36
CA GLU A 42 -2.10 -12.90 -12.51
C GLU A 42 -2.43 -11.65 -13.34
N VAL A 43 -2.31 -10.44 -12.76
CA VAL A 43 -2.64 -9.16 -13.41
C VAL A 43 -1.42 -8.30 -13.73
N LEU A 44 -0.23 -8.70 -13.29
CA LEU A 44 1.03 -8.02 -13.56
C LEU A 44 1.71 -8.60 -14.80
N SER A 45 2.35 -7.75 -15.59
CA SER A 45 3.00 -8.17 -16.84
C SER A 45 4.43 -8.64 -16.66
N GLY A 46 5.08 -8.26 -15.56
CA GLY A 46 6.46 -8.60 -15.25
C GLY A 46 6.64 -10.05 -14.76
N ARG A 47 7.90 -10.45 -14.63
CA ARG A 47 8.31 -11.63 -13.88
C ARG A 47 8.89 -11.20 -12.55
N TYR A 48 8.59 -11.95 -11.51
CA TYR A 48 8.94 -11.59 -10.14
C TYR A 48 9.48 -12.82 -9.42
N HIS A 49 10.41 -12.58 -8.50
CA HIS A 49 10.89 -13.56 -7.54
C HIS A 49 10.71 -13.06 -6.11
N GLY A 50 10.68 -13.98 -5.16
CA GLY A 50 10.63 -13.64 -3.74
C GLY A 50 11.94 -13.00 -3.29
N ALA A 51 11.85 -11.92 -2.53
CA ALA A 51 13.02 -11.34 -1.88
C ALA A 51 13.64 -12.32 -0.87
N ASP A 52 14.93 -12.17 -0.62
CA ASP A 52 15.65 -12.96 0.37
C ASP A 52 15.03 -12.84 1.77
N ALA A 53 15.21 -13.87 2.61
CA ALA A 53 14.61 -13.95 3.92
C ALA A 53 15.02 -12.80 4.88
N ASP A 54 16.16 -12.17 4.65
CA ASP A 54 16.69 -11.03 5.40
C ASP A 54 16.31 -9.66 4.79
N TYR A 55 15.47 -9.66 3.75
CA TYR A 55 15.01 -8.42 3.12
C TYR A 55 14.31 -7.50 4.12
N ILE A 56 13.48 -8.07 5.02
CA ILE A 56 12.91 -7.33 6.14
C ILE A 56 13.94 -7.30 7.26
N SER A 57 14.72 -6.25 7.31
CA SER A 57 15.82 -6.05 8.24
C SER A 57 15.84 -4.63 8.79
N GLU A 58 16.58 -4.45 9.90
CA GLU A 58 16.77 -3.12 10.49
C GLU A 58 17.43 -2.13 9.53
N SER A 59 18.30 -2.62 8.63
CA SER A 59 18.96 -1.78 7.62
C SER A 59 17.99 -1.17 6.59
N ARG A 60 16.89 -1.86 6.27
CA ARG A 60 15.88 -1.40 5.30
C ARG A 60 14.66 -0.76 5.96
N PHE A 61 14.16 -1.34 7.04
CA PHE A 61 12.93 -0.91 7.70
C PHE A 61 13.18 -0.14 9.00
N GLY A 62 14.45 0.07 9.38
CA GLY A 62 14.82 0.74 10.62
C GLY A 62 14.29 -0.01 11.85
N ALA A 63 14.00 0.70 12.93
CA ALA A 63 13.46 0.11 14.15
C ALA A 63 12.10 -0.59 13.95
N ASN A 64 11.40 -0.26 12.88
CA ASN A 64 10.06 -0.79 12.57
C ASN A 64 10.09 -2.24 12.05
N TYR A 65 11.27 -2.80 11.69
CA TYR A 65 11.36 -4.15 11.13
C TYR A 65 10.77 -5.21 12.05
N ARG A 66 10.86 -5.02 13.38
CA ARG A 66 10.29 -5.96 14.35
C ARG A 66 8.75 -5.98 14.30
N ASP A 67 8.13 -4.82 14.12
CA ASP A 67 6.68 -4.73 14.00
C ASP A 67 6.17 -5.55 12.80
N LEU A 68 6.92 -5.58 11.71
CA LEU A 68 6.58 -6.35 10.52
C LEU A 68 6.73 -7.86 10.72
N THR A 69 7.77 -8.29 11.45
CA THR A 69 8.04 -9.72 11.67
C THR A 69 7.26 -10.32 12.83
N GLU A 70 6.98 -9.54 13.89
CA GLU A 70 6.31 -10.03 15.10
C GLU A 70 4.79 -9.84 15.05
N LYS A 71 4.28 -8.85 14.29
CA LYS A 71 2.84 -8.55 14.19
C LYS A 71 2.16 -9.14 12.97
N CYS A 72 2.91 -9.79 12.07
CA CYS A 72 2.35 -10.45 10.90
C CYS A 72 2.36 -11.97 11.05
N TYR A 73 1.29 -12.64 10.57
CA TYR A 73 1.28 -14.10 10.41
C TYR A 73 2.31 -14.55 9.40
N ASP A 74 2.31 -13.84 8.28
CA ASP A 74 3.19 -14.05 7.15
C ASP A 74 3.33 -12.75 6.34
N HIS A 75 4.28 -12.72 5.45
CA HIS A 75 4.50 -11.66 4.50
C HIS A 75 5.23 -12.20 3.28
N ILE A 76 5.11 -11.49 2.18
CA ILE A 76 5.91 -11.72 0.99
C ILE A 76 6.30 -10.38 0.37
N ILE A 77 7.53 -10.30 -0.11
CA ILE A 77 8.02 -9.22 -0.96
C ILE A 77 8.50 -9.84 -2.25
N LEU A 78 8.01 -9.32 -3.37
CA LEU A 78 8.35 -9.73 -4.71
C LEU A 78 9.08 -8.59 -5.40
N LEU A 79 10.21 -8.93 -6.01
CA LEU A 79 11.07 -8.06 -6.78
C LEU A 79 11.02 -8.45 -8.25
N SER A 80 11.17 -7.49 -9.16
CA SER A 80 11.31 -7.78 -10.58
C SER A 80 12.51 -8.69 -10.83
N ASP A 81 12.38 -9.66 -11.75
CA ASP A 81 13.52 -10.46 -12.23
C ASP A 81 14.57 -9.62 -12.97
N ASP A 82 14.21 -8.40 -13.38
CA ASP A 82 15.08 -7.44 -14.07
C ASP A 82 15.42 -6.25 -13.17
N GLU A 83 15.98 -6.52 -11.99
CA GLU A 83 16.33 -5.51 -11.00
C GLU A 83 17.36 -4.48 -11.47
N GLU A 84 18.15 -4.79 -12.51
CA GLU A 84 19.13 -3.84 -13.06
C GLU A 84 18.49 -2.68 -13.80
N THR A 85 17.32 -2.90 -14.39
CA THR A 85 16.63 -1.90 -15.24
C THR A 85 15.26 -1.51 -14.76
N ASN A 86 14.71 -2.20 -13.74
CA ASN A 86 13.35 -2.09 -13.31
C ASN A 86 13.27 -2.09 -11.78
N ILE A 87 12.47 -1.16 -11.21
CA ILE A 87 12.24 -1.08 -9.76
C ILE A 87 10.93 -1.72 -9.32
N ASP A 88 10.26 -2.47 -10.20
CA ASP A 88 8.97 -3.08 -9.85
C ASP A 88 9.11 -3.97 -8.63
N GLN A 89 8.29 -3.65 -7.64
CA GLN A 89 8.26 -4.33 -6.37
C GLN A 89 6.86 -4.28 -5.79
N ILE A 90 6.43 -5.38 -5.18
CA ILE A 90 5.24 -5.42 -4.35
C ILE A 90 5.54 -6.11 -3.03
N GLY A 91 4.81 -5.72 -1.99
CA GLY A 91 4.83 -6.42 -0.70
C GLY A 91 3.43 -6.60 -0.16
N VAL A 92 3.19 -7.75 0.45
CA VAL A 92 1.95 -8.10 1.13
C VAL A 92 2.27 -8.56 2.54
N PHE A 93 1.65 -7.95 3.54
CA PHE A 93 1.78 -8.27 4.96
C PHE A 93 0.42 -8.67 5.50
N HIS A 94 0.30 -9.85 6.06
CA HIS A 94 -0.90 -10.34 6.71
C HIS A 94 -0.78 -10.18 8.23
N VAL A 95 -1.43 -9.17 8.77
CA VAL A 95 -1.32 -8.75 10.17
C VAL A 95 -2.16 -9.65 11.08
N ILE A 96 -1.61 -10.03 12.23
CA ILE A 96 -2.25 -10.94 13.20
C ILE A 96 -3.50 -10.28 13.81
N ASN A 97 -3.35 -9.10 14.39
CA ASN A 97 -4.43 -8.43 15.10
C ASN A 97 -4.87 -7.16 14.35
N LYS A 98 -6.16 -6.97 14.23
CA LYS A 98 -6.71 -5.76 13.61
C LYS A 98 -6.23 -4.46 14.28
N SER A 99 -5.94 -4.48 15.57
CA SER A 99 -5.38 -3.34 16.31
C SER A 99 -3.97 -2.95 15.88
N ASP A 100 -3.21 -3.88 15.29
CA ASP A 100 -1.82 -3.66 14.88
C ASP A 100 -1.69 -3.17 13.42
N VAL A 101 -2.79 -3.22 12.65
CA VAL A 101 -2.79 -2.87 11.22
C VAL A 101 -2.28 -1.46 10.96
N SER A 102 -2.70 -0.48 11.77
CA SER A 102 -2.23 0.91 11.61
C SER A 102 -0.72 1.00 11.81
N GLY A 103 -0.17 0.36 12.86
CA GLY A 103 1.26 0.38 13.13
C GLY A 103 2.08 -0.30 12.03
N VAL A 104 1.60 -1.43 11.49
CA VAL A 104 2.24 -2.11 10.35
C VAL A 104 2.15 -1.24 9.10
N ALA A 105 1.00 -0.62 8.82
CA ALA A 105 0.85 0.28 7.67
C ALA A 105 1.77 1.51 7.76
N ASP A 106 1.94 2.09 8.95
CA ASP A 106 2.86 3.19 9.19
C ASP A 106 4.33 2.78 8.97
N ALA A 107 4.70 1.57 9.42
CA ALA A 107 6.03 1.00 9.20
C ALA A 107 6.32 0.78 7.70
N VAL A 108 5.37 0.20 6.97
CA VAL A 108 5.47 0.00 5.52
C VAL A 108 5.51 1.35 4.78
N THR A 109 4.70 2.32 5.19
CA THR A 109 4.73 3.67 4.61
C THR A 109 6.09 4.34 4.81
N SER A 110 6.66 4.23 6.00
CA SER A 110 7.99 4.77 6.29
C SER A 110 9.07 4.14 5.41
N PHE A 111 8.99 2.83 5.18
CA PHE A 111 9.87 2.13 4.24
C PHE A 111 9.71 2.66 2.81
N VAL A 112 8.47 2.75 2.31
CA VAL A 112 8.20 3.24 0.95
C VAL A 112 8.76 4.64 0.75
N GLU A 113 8.57 5.56 1.70
CA GLU A 113 9.10 6.91 1.61
C GLU A 113 10.64 6.95 1.68
N ALA A 114 11.25 6.10 2.50
CA ALA A 114 12.73 5.99 2.54
C ALA A 114 13.29 5.46 1.21
N GLU A 115 12.65 4.44 0.61
CA GLU A 115 13.06 3.91 -0.69
C GLU A 115 12.88 4.94 -1.82
N LYS A 116 11.81 5.73 -1.81
CA LYS A 116 11.65 6.85 -2.75
C LYS A 116 12.84 7.82 -2.70
N LEU A 117 13.26 8.21 -1.49
CA LEU A 117 14.39 9.10 -1.32
C LEU A 117 15.69 8.45 -1.78
N ARG A 118 15.93 7.21 -1.39
CA ARG A 118 17.16 6.46 -1.71
C ARG A 118 17.35 6.26 -3.22
N LEU A 119 16.26 5.93 -3.93
CA LEU A 119 16.33 5.59 -5.36
C LEU A 119 16.28 6.81 -6.27
N ARG A 120 15.74 7.95 -5.83
CA ARG A 120 15.51 9.11 -6.71
C ARG A 120 16.73 9.61 -7.44
N ASP A 121 17.83 9.84 -6.74
CA ASP A 121 19.05 10.36 -7.37
C ASP A 121 19.67 9.34 -8.33
N LEU A 122 19.63 8.06 -7.94
CA LEU A 122 20.11 6.96 -8.78
C LEU A 122 19.31 6.89 -10.08
N LEU A 123 17.98 6.83 -9.99
CA LEU A 123 17.11 6.73 -11.15
C LEU A 123 17.19 7.99 -12.04
N THR A 124 17.27 9.17 -11.44
CA THR A 124 17.45 10.41 -12.20
C THR A 124 18.70 10.35 -13.10
N SER A 125 19.77 9.73 -12.61
CA SER A 125 21.04 9.65 -13.31
C SER A 125 21.13 8.49 -14.30
N TYR A 126 20.54 7.33 -13.97
CA TYR A 126 20.80 6.09 -14.71
C TYR A 126 19.56 5.52 -15.41
N ASN A 127 18.35 5.73 -14.88
CA ASN A 127 17.12 5.21 -15.46
C ASN A 127 15.92 6.13 -15.19
N PRO A 128 15.86 7.33 -15.78
CA PRO A 128 14.80 8.30 -15.52
C PRO A 128 13.38 7.81 -15.92
N GLY A 129 13.29 6.78 -16.76
CA GLY A 129 12.03 6.15 -17.14
C GLY A 129 11.29 5.49 -15.98
N GLU A 130 12.01 5.12 -14.91
CA GLU A 130 11.43 4.48 -13.72
C GLU A 130 10.95 5.49 -12.65
N LEU A 131 11.30 6.78 -12.78
CA LEU A 131 10.88 7.82 -11.81
C LEU A 131 9.36 7.90 -11.60
N PRO A 132 8.50 7.76 -12.62
CA PRO A 132 7.06 7.77 -12.39
C PRO A 132 6.57 6.68 -11.42
N LYS A 133 7.22 5.52 -11.38
CA LYS A 133 6.88 4.43 -10.44
C LYS A 133 7.19 4.81 -9.00
N LEU A 134 8.29 5.55 -8.76
CA LEU A 134 8.59 6.10 -7.42
C LEU A 134 7.51 7.09 -6.97
N ASP A 135 7.12 8.00 -7.87
CA ASP A 135 6.15 9.04 -7.55
C ASP A 135 4.77 8.47 -7.24
N GLN A 136 4.46 7.32 -7.83
CA GLN A 136 3.16 6.63 -7.69
C GLN A 136 3.16 5.52 -6.66
N ALA A 137 4.33 5.21 -6.07
CA ALA A 137 4.42 4.19 -5.05
C ALA A 137 3.50 4.51 -3.86
N GLN A 138 2.72 3.53 -3.45
CA GLN A 138 1.69 3.70 -2.44
C GLN A 138 1.49 2.49 -1.55
N VAL A 139 0.84 2.72 -0.42
CA VAL A 139 0.44 1.70 0.55
C VAL A 139 -1.09 1.62 0.58
N LYS A 140 -1.63 0.41 0.59
CA LYS A 140 -3.07 0.13 0.69
C LYS A 140 -3.34 -0.84 1.83
N VAL A 141 -4.38 -0.56 2.60
CA VAL A 141 -4.88 -1.45 3.66
C VAL A 141 -6.20 -2.06 3.23
N CYS A 142 -6.31 -3.39 3.32
CA CYS A 142 -7.54 -4.15 3.09
C CYS A 142 -7.75 -5.15 4.23
N GLY A 143 -8.64 -4.84 5.17
CA GLY A 143 -8.86 -5.67 6.36
C GLY A 143 -7.61 -5.77 7.24
N THR A 144 -7.02 -6.97 7.33
CA THR A 144 -5.76 -7.24 8.03
C THR A 144 -4.56 -7.33 7.10
N TYR A 145 -4.71 -6.99 5.83
CA TYR A 145 -3.62 -6.99 4.88
C TYR A 145 -3.12 -5.57 4.61
N VAL A 146 -1.82 -5.40 4.63
CA VAL A 146 -1.12 -4.19 4.21
C VAL A 146 -0.34 -4.53 2.94
N PHE A 147 -0.63 -3.80 1.87
CA PHE A 147 0.01 -3.93 0.56
C PHE A 147 0.78 -2.67 0.23
N TYR A 148 1.91 -2.80 -0.44
CA TYR A 148 2.58 -1.68 -1.09
C TYR A 148 3.05 -2.06 -2.49
N SER A 149 3.28 -1.05 -3.33
CA SER A 149 3.80 -1.25 -4.68
C SER A 149 4.70 -0.11 -5.15
N PHE A 150 5.72 -0.48 -5.92
CA PHE A 150 6.46 0.37 -6.84
C PHE A 150 6.19 -0.19 -8.23
N LEU A 151 5.15 0.29 -8.89
CA LEU A 151 4.68 -0.19 -10.19
C LEU A 151 4.25 1.02 -11.04
N SER A 152 4.01 0.80 -12.33
CA SER A 152 3.32 1.77 -13.16
C SER A 152 1.91 2.05 -12.62
N GLU A 153 1.32 3.20 -12.96
CA GLU A 153 -0.03 3.56 -12.54
C GLU A 153 -1.08 2.51 -12.94
N ALA A 154 -0.96 1.99 -14.16
CA ALA A 154 -1.88 0.98 -14.67
C ALA A 154 -1.76 -0.33 -13.90
N GLU A 155 -0.55 -0.81 -13.62
CA GLU A 155 -0.30 -2.04 -12.87
C GLU A 155 -0.66 -1.88 -11.39
N THR A 156 -0.37 -0.73 -10.78
CA THR A 156 -0.81 -0.44 -9.41
C THR A 156 -2.34 -0.48 -9.29
N SER A 157 -3.06 0.12 -10.23
CA SER A 157 -4.53 0.08 -10.26
C SER A 157 -5.07 -1.34 -10.44
N ALA A 158 -4.45 -2.12 -11.33
CA ALA A 158 -4.81 -3.51 -11.55
C ALA A 158 -4.54 -4.36 -10.30
N ALA A 159 -3.38 -4.20 -9.67
CA ALA A 159 -3.01 -4.92 -8.44
C ALA A 159 -3.96 -4.58 -7.28
N ILE A 160 -4.31 -3.31 -7.06
CA ILE A 160 -5.25 -2.92 -6.00
C ILE A 160 -6.64 -3.51 -6.27
N THR A 161 -7.10 -3.49 -7.52
CA THR A 161 -8.38 -4.09 -7.89
C THR A 161 -8.38 -5.60 -7.62
N ALA A 162 -7.32 -6.30 -8.01
CA ALA A 162 -7.15 -7.73 -7.76
C ALA A 162 -7.07 -8.04 -6.25
N LEU A 163 -6.34 -7.22 -5.48
CA LEU A 163 -6.26 -7.32 -4.02
C LEU A 163 -7.65 -7.24 -3.37
N GLU A 164 -8.40 -6.20 -3.71
CA GLU A 164 -9.75 -6.01 -3.16
C GLU A 164 -10.70 -7.14 -3.55
N GLN A 165 -10.66 -7.60 -4.80
CA GLN A 165 -11.49 -8.72 -5.26
C GLN A 165 -11.12 -10.04 -4.58
N THR A 166 -9.82 -10.30 -4.39
CA THR A 166 -9.31 -11.51 -3.75
C THR A 166 -9.69 -11.56 -2.27
N LEU A 167 -9.70 -10.42 -1.59
CA LEU A 167 -9.95 -10.33 -0.15
C LEU A 167 -11.41 -10.08 0.21
N ARG A 168 -12.27 -9.69 -0.72
CA ARG A 168 -13.72 -9.55 -0.45
C ARG A 168 -14.33 -10.90 -0.07
N ALA A 169 -15.02 -10.92 1.09
CA ALA A 169 -15.70 -12.09 1.63
C ALA A 169 -17.12 -12.23 1.05
#